data_1523f1c08bf9952c3f42380ba557f0d4
#
_entry.id   1523f1c08bf9952c3f42380ba557f0d4
#
_cell.length_a   1.000
_cell.length_b   1.000
_cell.length_c   1.000
_cell.angle_alpha   90.00
_cell.angle_beta   90.00
_cell.angle_gamma   90.00
#
_symmetry.space_group_name_H-M   'P 1'
#
loop_
_entity.id
_entity.type
_entity.pdbx_description
1 polymer ?
#
loop_
_entity_poly.entity_id
_entity_poly.type
_entity_poly.pdbx_seq_one_letter_code
_entity_poly.pdbx_strand_id
1 'polypeptide(L)'
;MEQPGPPDVVLLATDWQPRALIRAQLIEEGLEVIATDTWSMMRRHLRPGVKPQLALVDLKDLANPEQVLRDLRVLMKPDRVLVLTATGTVPWAVIKGLGFRAVSRPIAIEGVVRAAVTAIRFESPAGRAQRFRR
;
A
#
# COMPACT_ATOMS: atom_id res chain seq x y z
N MET A 1 19.14 13.97 -18.71
CA MET A 1 18.52 13.97 -17.37
C MET A 1 17.62 12.74 -17.24
N GLU A 2 17.85 11.93 -16.26
CA GLU A 2 17.05 10.73 -16.05
C GLU A 2 15.72 11.08 -15.39
N GLN A 3 14.67 10.43 -15.85
CA GLN A 3 13.39 10.56 -15.19
C GLN A 3 13.43 9.75 -13.89
N PRO A 4 12.78 10.27 -12.82
CA PRO A 4 12.70 9.48 -11.60
C PRO A 4 11.94 8.18 -11.85
N GLY A 5 12.40 7.11 -11.23
CA GLY A 5 11.71 5.84 -11.28
C GLY A 5 10.38 5.91 -10.54
N PRO A 6 9.58 4.84 -10.59
CA PRO A 6 8.33 4.78 -9.83
C PRO A 6 8.62 4.83 -8.32
N PRO A 7 7.69 5.35 -7.53
CA PRO A 7 7.86 5.37 -6.08
C PRO A 7 7.87 3.96 -5.50
N ASP A 8 8.40 3.82 -4.30
CA ASP A 8 8.34 2.54 -3.59
C ASP A 8 6.92 2.23 -3.11
N VAL A 9 6.23 3.25 -2.59
CA VAL A 9 4.90 3.10 -2.02
C VAL A 9 3.99 4.22 -2.54
N VAL A 10 2.79 3.85 -2.94
CA VAL A 10 1.68 4.81 -3.10
C VAL A 10 0.68 4.51 -1.99
N LEU A 11 0.38 5.53 -1.19
CA LEU A 11 -0.49 5.43 -0.03
C LEU A 11 -1.82 6.13 -0.32
N LEU A 12 -2.92 5.44 0.00
CA LEU A 12 -4.26 6.04 -0.01
C LEU A 12 -4.80 6.03 1.41
N ALA A 13 -5.00 7.22 1.97
CA ALA A 13 -5.63 7.39 3.28
C ALA A 13 -6.42 8.70 3.27
N THR A 14 -7.73 8.60 3.51
CA THR A 14 -8.62 9.76 3.49
C THR A 14 -8.32 10.69 4.66
N ASP A 15 -8.10 10.12 5.86
CA ASP A 15 -7.77 10.91 7.05
C ASP A 15 -6.33 11.42 6.97
N TRP A 16 -6.16 12.75 7.09
CA TRP A 16 -4.86 13.38 6.91
C TRP A 16 -3.83 12.94 7.95
N GLN A 17 -4.24 12.70 9.19
CA GLN A 17 -3.30 12.42 10.27
C GLN A 17 -2.59 11.08 10.12
N PRO A 18 -3.29 9.95 9.98
CA PRO A 18 -2.57 8.70 9.70
C PRO A 18 -1.82 8.76 8.37
N ARG A 19 -2.35 9.45 7.37
CA ARG A 19 -1.65 9.61 6.09
C ARG A 19 -0.29 10.27 6.29
N ALA A 20 -0.25 11.39 7.00
CA ALA A 20 0.98 12.12 7.24
C ALA A 20 1.98 11.31 8.07
N LEU A 21 1.50 10.62 9.11
CA LEU A 21 2.36 9.84 10.00
C LEU A 21 2.95 8.63 9.30
N ILE A 22 2.14 7.89 8.55
CA ILE A 22 2.60 6.72 7.79
C ILE A 22 3.65 7.17 6.76
N ARG A 23 3.34 8.23 6.03
CA ARG A 23 4.26 8.77 5.02
C ARG A 23 5.61 9.13 5.63
N ALA A 24 5.59 9.87 6.74
CA ALA A 24 6.81 10.32 7.39
C ALA A 24 7.68 9.15 7.83
N GLN A 25 7.09 8.13 8.44
CA GLN A 25 7.85 6.98 8.92
C GLN A 25 8.36 6.10 7.79
N LEU A 26 7.62 5.97 6.70
CA LEU A 26 8.11 5.24 5.53
C LEU A 26 9.30 5.95 4.90
N ILE A 27 9.26 7.27 4.85
CA ILE A 27 10.39 8.07 4.36
C ILE A 27 11.62 7.87 5.26
N GLU A 28 11.43 7.80 6.58
CA GLU A 28 12.52 7.52 7.51
C GLU A 28 13.15 6.15 7.26
N GLU A 29 12.38 5.20 6.74
CA GLU A 29 12.89 3.88 6.35
C GLU A 29 13.62 3.89 5.00
N GLY A 30 13.76 5.04 4.37
CA GLY A 30 14.47 5.20 3.10
C GLY A 30 13.61 4.95 1.88
N LEU A 31 12.28 4.94 2.02
CA LEU A 31 11.36 4.67 0.92
C LEU A 31 10.85 5.95 0.29
N GLU A 32 10.64 5.92 -1.02
CA GLU A 32 9.96 7.00 -1.73
C GLU A 32 8.45 6.75 -1.68
N VAL A 33 7.71 7.72 -1.17
CA VAL A 33 6.28 7.57 -0.92
C VAL A 33 5.50 8.69 -1.58
N ILE A 34 4.47 8.31 -2.31
CA ILE A 34 3.44 9.25 -2.78
C ILE A 34 2.20 9.01 -1.94
N ALA A 35 1.76 10.03 -1.22
CA ALA A 35 0.56 9.94 -0.38
C ALA A 35 -0.60 10.63 -1.09
N THR A 36 -1.73 9.94 -1.11
CA THR A 36 -2.96 10.41 -1.76
C THR A 36 -4.13 10.29 -0.81
N ASP A 37 -5.17 11.09 -1.03
CA ASP A 37 -6.36 11.09 -0.18
C ASP A 37 -7.62 10.60 -0.90
N THR A 38 -7.56 10.37 -2.20
CA THR A 38 -8.68 9.82 -2.97
C THR A 38 -8.23 8.69 -3.89
N TRP A 39 -9.15 7.80 -4.21
CA TRP A 39 -8.88 6.73 -5.17
C TRP A 39 -8.48 7.29 -6.54
N SER A 40 -9.15 8.37 -6.95
CA SER A 40 -8.85 9.01 -8.23
C SER A 40 -7.38 9.44 -8.33
N MET A 41 -6.85 9.99 -7.25
CA MET A 41 -5.44 10.39 -7.19
C MET A 41 -4.52 9.17 -7.18
N MET A 42 -4.83 8.17 -6.34
CA MET A 42 -4.01 6.96 -6.26
C MET A 42 -3.91 6.26 -7.61
N ARG A 43 -5.04 6.11 -8.29
CA ARG A 43 -5.10 5.39 -9.56
C ARG A 43 -4.14 5.95 -10.60
N ARG A 44 -3.90 7.26 -10.58
CA ARG A 44 -2.97 7.89 -11.52
C ARG A 44 -1.55 7.36 -11.39
N HIS A 45 -1.20 6.85 -10.22
CA HIS A 45 0.14 6.33 -9.94
C HIS A 45 0.24 4.82 -10.13
N LEU A 46 -0.82 4.18 -10.64
CA LEU A 46 -0.85 2.72 -10.83
C LEU A 46 -0.84 2.32 -12.31
N ARG A 47 -0.46 3.22 -13.19
CA ARG A 47 -0.38 2.93 -14.62
C ARG A 47 0.79 2.02 -14.93
N PRO A 48 0.71 1.21 -16.02
CA PRO A 48 1.83 0.37 -16.44
C PRO A 48 3.12 1.20 -16.64
N GLY A 49 4.24 0.63 -16.19
CA GLY A 49 5.54 1.29 -16.30
C GLY A 49 5.90 2.23 -15.16
N VAL A 50 4.91 2.63 -14.34
CA VAL A 50 5.14 3.54 -13.21
C VAL A 50 4.56 3.02 -11.91
N LYS A 51 4.19 1.74 -11.86
CA LYS A 51 3.59 1.13 -10.67
C LYS A 51 4.58 1.09 -9.51
N PRO A 52 4.10 1.38 -8.28
CA PRO A 52 4.95 1.26 -7.10
C PRO A 52 5.23 -0.21 -6.77
N GLN A 53 6.16 -0.44 -5.86
CA GLN A 53 6.37 -1.77 -5.31
C GLN A 53 5.23 -2.18 -4.39
N LEU A 54 4.56 -1.22 -3.76
CA LEU A 54 3.47 -1.48 -2.84
C LEU A 54 2.39 -0.40 -2.95
N ALA A 55 1.14 -0.82 -3.03
CA ALA A 55 -0.03 0.03 -2.83
C ALA A 55 -0.53 -0.21 -1.40
N LEU A 56 -0.55 0.84 -0.58
CA LEU A 56 -1.01 0.78 0.80
C LEU A 56 -2.32 1.54 0.91
N VAL A 57 -3.39 0.85 1.28
CA VAL A 57 -4.74 1.42 1.29
C VAL A 57 -5.33 1.35 2.69
N ASP A 58 -5.69 2.52 3.23
CA ASP A 58 -6.42 2.63 4.48
C ASP A 58 -7.90 2.75 4.16
N LEU A 59 -8.70 1.79 4.64
CA LEU A 59 -10.13 1.74 4.34
C LEU A 59 -10.95 2.73 5.17
N LYS A 60 -10.37 3.32 6.24
CA LYS A 60 -11.11 4.24 7.09
C LYS A 60 -11.57 5.46 6.28
N ASP A 61 -12.87 5.74 6.35
CA ASP A 61 -13.52 6.88 5.69
C ASP A 61 -13.37 6.91 4.17
N LEU A 62 -12.93 5.79 3.58
CA LEU A 62 -12.76 5.69 2.13
C LEU A 62 -14.13 5.51 1.45
N ALA A 63 -14.39 6.30 0.42
CA ALA A 63 -15.61 6.16 -0.38
C ALA A 63 -15.53 4.88 -1.22
N ASN A 64 -16.62 4.13 -1.24
CA ASN A 64 -16.76 2.90 -2.03
C ASN A 64 -15.58 1.93 -1.85
N PRO A 65 -15.26 1.55 -0.60
CA PRO A 65 -14.02 0.81 -0.33
C PRO A 65 -13.94 -0.54 -1.03
N GLU A 66 -15.05 -1.28 -1.14
CA GLU A 66 -15.03 -2.57 -1.79
C GLU A 66 -14.75 -2.43 -3.30
N GLN A 67 -15.34 -1.43 -3.96
CA GLN A 67 -15.08 -1.19 -5.38
C GLN A 67 -13.63 -0.78 -5.60
N VAL A 68 -13.08 0.04 -4.72
CA VAL A 68 -11.66 0.41 -4.79
C VAL A 68 -10.78 -0.83 -4.74
N LEU A 69 -11.06 -1.75 -3.83
CA LEU A 69 -10.28 -2.99 -3.71
C LEU A 69 -10.40 -3.86 -4.96
N ARG A 70 -11.59 -3.95 -5.55
CA ARG A 70 -11.79 -4.72 -6.78
C ARG A 70 -11.03 -4.10 -7.95
N ASP A 71 -11.05 -2.78 -8.05
CA ASP A 71 -10.29 -2.07 -9.08
C ASP A 71 -8.78 -2.24 -8.89
N LEU A 72 -8.32 -2.19 -7.63
CA LEU A 72 -6.92 -2.45 -7.30
C LEU A 72 -6.48 -3.85 -7.73
N ARG A 73 -7.35 -4.84 -7.57
CA ARG A 73 -7.05 -6.23 -7.93
C ARG A 73 -6.75 -6.36 -9.43
N VAL A 74 -7.35 -5.51 -10.24
CA VAL A 74 -7.09 -5.47 -11.68
C VAL A 74 -5.76 -4.78 -12.00
N LEU A 75 -5.40 -3.74 -11.23
CA LEU A 75 -4.24 -2.90 -11.52
C LEU A 75 -2.95 -3.39 -10.88
N MET A 76 -3.02 -4.08 -9.75
CA MET A 76 -1.85 -4.51 -8.98
C MET A 76 -1.92 -5.99 -8.67
N LYS A 77 -0.77 -6.63 -8.60
CA LYS A 77 -0.70 -8.00 -8.09
C LYS A 77 -1.10 -8.01 -6.61
N PRO A 78 -1.85 -9.03 -6.15
CA PRO A 78 -2.33 -9.04 -4.76
C PRO A 78 -1.24 -8.95 -3.71
N ASP A 79 -0.09 -9.57 -3.95
CA ASP A 79 1.03 -9.52 -3.01
C ASP A 79 1.71 -8.15 -2.94
N ARG A 80 1.32 -7.23 -3.83
CA ARG A 80 1.80 -5.85 -3.85
C ARG A 80 0.79 -4.86 -3.28
N VAL A 81 -0.23 -5.35 -2.59
CA VAL A 81 -1.26 -4.52 -1.95
C VAL A 81 -1.34 -4.86 -0.47
N LEU A 82 -1.27 -3.85 0.36
CA LEU A 82 -1.47 -3.96 1.81
C LEU A 82 -2.69 -3.13 2.19
N VAL A 83 -3.67 -3.77 2.80
CA VAL A 83 -4.93 -3.12 3.20
C VAL A 83 -4.93 -2.92 4.72
N LEU A 84 -5.16 -1.69 5.14
CA LEU A 84 -5.40 -1.37 6.54
C LEU A 84 -6.90 -1.34 6.73
N THR A 85 -7.44 -2.31 7.48
CA THR A 85 -8.89 -2.47 7.61
C THR A 85 -9.49 -1.41 8.54
N ALA A 86 -10.80 -1.21 8.40
CA ALA A 86 -11.56 -0.33 9.26
C ALA A 86 -12.90 -1.00 9.55
N THR A 87 -13.36 -0.88 10.80
CA THR A 87 -14.62 -1.47 11.26
C THR A 87 -15.79 -0.99 10.39
N GLY A 88 -16.63 -1.93 9.98
CA GLY A 88 -17.85 -1.60 9.23
C GLY A 88 -17.64 -1.27 7.77
N THR A 89 -16.44 -1.44 7.23
CA THR A 89 -16.16 -1.12 5.81
C THR A 89 -16.30 -2.39 4.96
N VAL A 90 -15.22 -3.12 4.76
CA VAL A 90 -15.22 -4.32 3.92
C VAL A 90 -14.97 -5.53 4.82
N PRO A 91 -15.77 -6.60 4.69
CA PRO A 91 -15.53 -7.82 5.48
C PRO A 91 -14.16 -8.40 5.22
N TRP A 92 -13.54 -8.91 6.29
CA TRP A 92 -12.23 -9.55 6.19
C TRP A 92 -12.18 -10.65 5.11
N ALA A 93 -13.27 -11.44 5.03
CA ALA A 93 -13.35 -12.53 4.05
C ALA A 93 -13.25 -12.01 2.61
N VAL A 94 -13.82 -10.84 2.32
CA VAL A 94 -13.75 -10.24 0.99
C VAL A 94 -12.32 -9.82 0.67
N ILE A 95 -11.64 -9.19 1.62
CA ILE A 95 -10.25 -8.74 1.44
C ILE A 95 -9.35 -9.95 1.18
N LYS A 96 -9.49 -10.97 1.99
CA LYS A 96 -8.70 -12.20 1.83
C LYS A 96 -9.05 -12.94 0.54
N GLY A 97 -10.33 -12.94 0.17
CA GLY A 97 -10.77 -13.56 -1.10
C GLY A 97 -10.17 -12.89 -2.33
N LEU A 98 -9.85 -11.61 -2.24
CA LEU A 98 -9.15 -10.89 -3.30
C LEU A 98 -7.64 -11.15 -3.30
N GLY A 99 -7.14 -11.85 -2.28
CA GLY A 99 -5.72 -12.21 -2.19
C GLY A 99 -4.85 -11.15 -1.54
N PHE A 100 -5.44 -10.09 -0.99
CA PHE A 100 -4.67 -8.99 -0.41
C PHE A 100 -4.17 -9.33 0.98
N ARG A 101 -3.01 -8.76 1.32
CA ARG A 101 -2.54 -8.72 2.71
C ARG A 101 -3.33 -7.66 3.44
N ALA A 102 -3.65 -7.92 4.68
CA ALA A 102 -4.44 -7.00 5.48
C ALA A 102 -3.91 -6.93 6.90
N VAL A 103 -3.99 -5.73 7.46
CA VAL A 103 -3.65 -5.46 8.85
C VAL A 103 -4.88 -4.89 9.52
N SER A 104 -5.28 -5.47 10.67
CA SER A 104 -6.48 -5.06 11.37
C SER A 104 -6.22 -3.89 12.31
N ARG A 105 -7.18 -2.97 12.39
CA ARG A 105 -7.23 -1.98 13.45
C ARG A 105 -7.77 -2.62 14.73
N PRO A 106 -7.40 -2.10 15.92
CA PRO A 106 -6.43 -1.02 16.13
C PRO A 106 -4.99 -1.48 15.95
N ILE A 107 -4.17 -0.65 15.33
CA ILE A 107 -2.75 -0.92 15.12
C ILE A 107 -1.98 0.38 15.22
N ALA A 108 -0.81 0.32 15.83
CA ALA A 108 0.08 1.48 15.88
C ALA A 108 0.67 1.77 14.49
N ILE A 109 0.97 3.03 14.23
CA ILE A 109 1.58 3.44 12.96
C ILE A 109 2.85 2.63 12.66
N GLU A 110 3.68 2.39 13.66
CA GLU A 110 4.89 1.59 13.52
C GLU A 110 4.60 0.19 13.00
N GLY A 111 3.48 -0.41 13.41
CA GLY A 111 3.07 -1.73 12.93
C GLY A 111 2.69 -1.71 11.47
N VAL A 112 1.99 -0.66 11.02
CA VAL A 112 1.66 -0.48 9.60
C VAL A 112 2.93 -0.34 8.77
N VAL A 113 3.85 0.50 9.23
CA VAL A 113 5.12 0.75 8.55
C VAL A 113 5.94 -0.53 8.46
N ARG A 114 6.02 -1.28 9.56
CA ARG A 114 6.74 -2.55 9.57
C ARG A 114 6.15 -3.56 8.57
N ALA A 115 4.82 -3.64 8.52
CA ALA A 115 4.14 -4.52 7.57
C ALA A 115 4.44 -4.11 6.12
N ALA A 116 4.44 -2.81 5.85
CA ALA A 116 4.76 -2.29 4.51
C ALA A 116 6.20 -2.60 4.12
N VAL A 117 7.16 -2.34 5.01
CA VAL A 117 8.57 -2.62 4.77
C VAL A 117 8.79 -4.12 4.54
N THR A 118 8.15 -4.95 5.34
CA THR A 118 8.23 -6.41 5.20
C THR A 118 7.70 -6.85 3.82
N ALA A 119 6.54 -6.31 3.41
CA ALA A 119 5.97 -6.64 2.12
C ALA A 119 6.91 -6.30 0.96
N ILE A 120 7.57 -5.15 1.03
CA ILE A 120 8.51 -4.74 -0.02
C ILE A 120 9.77 -5.60 -0.01
N ARG A 121 10.38 -5.79 1.16
CA ARG A 121 11.71 -6.41 1.27
C ARG A 121 11.67 -7.93 1.16
N PHE A 122 10.61 -8.56 1.64
CA PHE A 122 10.56 -10.02 1.74
C PHE A 122 9.70 -10.68 0.67
N GLU A 123 8.78 -9.93 0.04
CA GLU A 123 7.90 -10.48 -0.97
C GLU A 123 8.36 -10.21 -2.39
N SER A 124 9.25 -9.22 -2.57
CA SER A 124 9.82 -8.96 -3.89
C SER A 124 10.81 -10.08 -4.24
N PRO A 125 10.64 -10.76 -5.39
CA PRO A 125 11.62 -11.76 -5.84
C PRO A 125 13.03 -11.17 -5.97
N ALA A 126 13.15 -9.94 -6.45
CA ALA A 126 14.43 -9.26 -6.56
C ALA A 126 15.06 -9.03 -5.19
N GLY A 127 14.29 -8.63 -4.19
CA GLY A 127 14.78 -8.45 -2.84
C GLY A 127 15.27 -9.74 -2.22
N ARG A 128 14.54 -10.84 -2.44
CA ARG A 128 14.96 -12.16 -1.95
C ARG A 128 16.25 -12.61 -2.59
N ALA A 129 16.36 -12.46 -3.91
CA ALA A 129 17.56 -12.85 -4.64
C ALA A 129 18.79 -12.11 -4.14
N GLN A 130 18.66 -10.81 -3.91
CA GLN A 130 19.75 -10.00 -3.40
C GLN A 130 20.20 -10.44 -2.01
N ARG A 131 19.26 -10.80 -1.15
CA ARG A 131 19.61 -11.26 0.20
C ARG A 131 20.38 -12.56 0.19
N PHE A 132 20.02 -13.48 -0.67
CA PHE A 132 20.67 -14.79 -0.71
C PHE A 132 22.01 -14.78 -1.43
N ARG A 133 22.33 -13.72 -2.13
CA ARG A 133 23.59 -13.60 -2.86
C ARG A 133 24.75 -13.07 -2.03
N ARG A 134 24.51 -12.73 -0.81
CA ARG A 134 25.55 -12.22 0.06
C ARG A 134 26.41 -13.32 0.63
#